data_90b3d2872f5cd619aa510f5cd0a41bc0
#
_entry.id   90b3d2872f5cd619aa510f5cd0a41bc0
#
_cell.length_a   1.000
_cell.length_b   1.000
_cell.length_c   1.000
_cell.angle_alpha   90.00
_cell.angle_beta   90.00
_cell.angle_gamma   90.00
#
_symmetry.space_group_name_H-M   'P 1'
#
loop_
_entity.id
_entity.type
_entity.pdbx_description
1 polymer ?
#
loop_
_entity_poly.entity_id
_entity_poly.type
_entity_poly.pdbx_seq_one_letter_code
_entity_poly.pdbx_strand_id
1 'polypeptide(L)'
;MRVVPLLTATAAILTSLTGLAGLATPATAQAKPADTPHTRPIEVRRDHPDPRVPIVVRKSGEALIDLNASAPGTDWASAGAESAVVSISVDNRYVTDLVVSGSQRLHRQLALGRLTAGVHQLRLHFAVERSAAASKSVAVDTLKVSMYAKGTPDNLVLRYAPVVYGRNIAALGSPYQNATTDTPLIAWHDPAPAATPGHTKLTYSVIWSNEDGGTNTPALMARWGRTTDIEWIYSVEVDANGDRVEGSDTYQAPDHQTLHFTGRYENDHALLQTCTSNNNMCDTVDDPMRFFLSYLPTLPAGEAREYLMDANPWTYEIMAKEMLREGKIEAPSATTPTTPEVSDQRNYLYAVIKKTTQPANAGSSWVGVSLGVRLVSGDTVYLSNHVDPTWSIQRDDPAATTVELPAGTTADDIAEVTAHRVVVGTDTGATVHVTAIKRGFLLGQNYLPQQSFLTWNGDVTLNSTTTSAVLWHR
;
A
#
# COMPACT_ATOMS: atom_id res chain seq x y z
N MET A 1 60.77 -37.84 -3.74
CA MET A 1 60.29 -38.62 -2.61
C MET A 1 60.27 -37.77 -1.35
N ARG A 2 59.11 -37.23 -0.97
CA ARG A 2 58.86 -36.75 0.39
C ARG A 2 57.40 -37.07 0.70
N VAL A 3 57.22 -37.85 1.72
CA VAL A 3 55.97 -38.37 2.24
C VAL A 3 55.35 -37.26 3.14
N VAL A 4 54.09 -36.99 2.98
CA VAL A 4 53.32 -36.08 3.88
C VAL A 4 52.29 -36.97 4.60
N PRO A 5 52.19 -36.88 5.93
CA PRO A 5 51.27 -37.73 6.68
C PRO A 5 49.84 -37.16 6.71
N LEU A 6 48.89 -38.09 6.65
CA LEU A 6 47.45 -37.90 6.84
C LEU A 6 47.15 -37.55 8.31
N LEU A 7 46.49 -36.43 8.55
CA LEU A 7 45.88 -36.10 9.84
C LEU A 7 44.39 -36.49 9.81
N THR A 8 44.01 -37.44 10.61
CA THR A 8 42.65 -37.82 10.95
C THR A 8 42.06 -36.81 11.94
N ALA A 9 41.04 -36.11 11.56
CA ALA A 9 40.27 -35.26 12.46
C ALA A 9 39.04 -36.01 13.00
N THR A 10 39.07 -36.23 14.32
CA THR A 10 37.97 -36.82 15.08
C THR A 10 36.86 -35.76 15.27
N ALA A 11 35.65 -36.04 14.80
CA ALA A 11 34.47 -35.19 15.00
C ALA A 11 33.92 -35.40 16.42
N ALA A 12 33.95 -34.38 17.23
CA ALA A 12 33.24 -34.32 18.51
C ALA A 12 31.80 -33.83 18.27
N ILE A 13 30.84 -34.69 18.58
CA ILE A 13 29.39 -34.34 18.57
C ILE A 13 29.12 -33.53 19.83
N LEU A 14 28.90 -32.23 19.67
CA LEU A 14 28.30 -31.38 20.71
C LEU A 14 26.77 -31.42 20.55
N THR A 15 26.09 -32.06 21.46
CA THR A 15 24.66 -31.94 21.67
C THR A 15 24.37 -30.58 22.29
N SER A 16 23.87 -29.63 21.51
CA SER A 16 23.33 -28.35 22.03
C SER A 16 21.87 -28.54 22.42
N LEU A 17 21.58 -28.43 23.72
CA LEU A 17 20.24 -28.18 24.22
C LEU A 17 19.78 -26.83 23.70
N THR A 18 18.83 -26.81 22.77
CA THR A 18 18.08 -25.60 22.40
C THR A 18 17.01 -25.34 23.48
N GLY A 19 17.33 -24.42 24.38
CA GLY A 19 16.33 -23.79 25.21
C GLY A 19 15.42 -22.93 24.32
N LEU A 20 14.13 -23.26 24.25
CA LEU A 20 13.11 -22.36 23.71
C LEU A 20 13.05 -21.12 24.61
N ALA A 21 13.75 -20.07 24.24
CA ALA A 21 13.44 -18.74 24.73
C ALA A 21 12.17 -18.29 24.01
N GLY A 22 11.04 -18.32 24.71
CA GLY A 22 9.78 -17.72 24.24
C GLY A 22 10.04 -16.25 23.92
N LEU A 23 9.95 -15.89 22.65
CA LEU A 23 9.86 -14.50 22.22
C LEU A 23 8.56 -13.95 22.78
N ALA A 24 8.66 -13.24 23.90
CA ALA A 24 7.58 -12.40 24.38
C ALA A 24 7.29 -11.38 23.28
N THR A 25 6.12 -11.46 22.67
CA THR A 25 5.58 -10.40 21.83
C THR A 25 5.62 -9.10 22.64
N PRO A 26 6.27 -8.03 22.14
CA PRO A 26 6.23 -6.76 22.85
C PRO A 26 4.76 -6.35 22.98
N ALA A 27 4.31 -6.18 24.22
CA ALA A 27 3.01 -5.61 24.49
C ALA A 27 2.98 -4.23 23.83
N THR A 28 2.12 -4.06 22.84
CA THR A 28 1.84 -2.77 22.22
C THR A 28 1.45 -1.82 23.35
N ALA A 29 2.31 -0.85 23.63
CA ALA A 29 2.03 0.20 24.61
C ALA A 29 0.87 1.02 24.02
N GLN A 30 -0.35 0.71 24.50
CA GLN A 30 -1.56 1.37 24.06
C GLN A 30 -1.44 2.87 24.36
N ALA A 31 -1.49 3.70 23.34
CA ALA A 31 -1.48 5.15 23.47
C ALA A 31 -2.55 5.58 24.48
N LYS A 32 -2.14 6.34 25.49
CA LYS A 32 -3.10 6.87 26.45
C LYS A 32 -3.83 8.05 25.80
N PRO A 33 -5.16 8.00 25.63
CA PRO A 33 -5.90 9.07 24.96
C PRO A 33 -5.62 10.41 25.64
N ALA A 34 -5.36 11.43 24.82
CA ALA A 34 -5.48 12.81 25.27
C ALA A 34 -6.98 13.11 25.30
N ASP A 35 -7.52 13.34 26.45
CA ASP A 35 -8.90 13.75 26.75
C ASP A 35 -10.08 13.24 25.89
N THR A 36 -11.27 13.42 26.45
CA THR A 36 -12.57 12.96 25.94
C THR A 36 -12.74 13.23 24.45
N PRO A 37 -13.05 12.21 23.63
CA PRO A 37 -13.27 12.40 22.21
C PRO A 37 -14.38 13.44 21.98
N HIS A 38 -14.18 14.32 21.00
CA HIS A 38 -15.23 15.20 20.54
C HIS A 38 -16.26 14.33 19.79
N THR A 39 -17.44 14.14 20.40
CA THR A 39 -18.48 13.23 19.91
C THR A 39 -19.61 13.92 19.17
N ARG A 40 -19.63 15.27 19.17
CA ARG A 40 -20.63 16.01 18.40
C ARG A 40 -20.18 16.08 16.94
N PRO A 41 -21.07 15.80 15.97
CA PRO A 41 -20.75 15.99 14.56
C PRO A 41 -20.28 17.41 14.28
N ILE A 42 -19.19 17.53 13.54
CA ILE A 42 -18.65 18.80 13.06
C ILE A 42 -18.94 18.85 11.57
N GLU A 43 -19.62 19.89 11.12
CA GLU A 43 -19.84 20.11 9.70
C GLU A 43 -18.88 21.19 9.20
N VAL A 44 -18.03 20.82 8.23
CA VAL A 44 -17.10 21.71 7.54
C VAL A 44 -17.70 22.03 6.19
N ARG A 45 -18.07 23.28 5.96
CA ARG A 45 -18.85 23.69 4.79
C ARG A 45 -18.07 24.63 3.89
N ARG A 46 -18.31 24.50 2.58
CA ARG A 46 -17.91 25.50 1.59
C ARG A 46 -18.54 26.85 1.96
N ASP A 47 -17.78 27.93 1.89
CA ASP A 47 -18.24 29.32 2.10
C ASP A 47 -18.81 29.61 3.52
N HIS A 48 -18.45 28.82 4.51
CA HIS A 48 -18.79 29.04 5.92
C HIS A 48 -17.53 29.21 6.79
N PRO A 49 -17.65 29.83 7.96
CA PRO A 49 -16.55 29.93 8.91
C PRO A 49 -16.04 28.55 9.34
N ASP A 50 -14.72 28.43 9.45
CA ASP A 50 -14.07 27.18 9.81
C ASP A 50 -14.38 26.77 11.25
N PRO A 51 -14.83 25.52 11.47
CA PRO A 51 -14.92 24.97 12.81
C PRO A 51 -13.56 24.94 13.52
N ARG A 52 -13.59 25.28 14.82
CA ARG A 52 -12.41 25.24 15.69
C ARG A 52 -12.68 24.34 16.88
N VAL A 53 -11.76 23.41 17.13
CA VAL A 53 -11.88 22.41 18.21
C VAL A 53 -10.69 22.55 19.15
N PRO A 54 -10.90 22.92 20.42
CA PRO A 54 -9.83 22.93 21.40
C PRO A 54 -9.42 21.49 21.74
N ILE A 55 -8.13 21.26 21.84
CA ILE A 55 -7.55 20.00 22.30
C ILE A 55 -6.60 20.28 23.47
N VAL A 56 -6.65 19.43 24.48
CA VAL A 56 -5.78 19.54 25.65
C VAL A 56 -4.71 18.45 25.59
N VAL A 57 -3.47 18.86 25.46
CA VAL A 57 -2.30 17.97 25.46
C VAL A 57 -1.68 17.96 26.85
N ARG A 58 -1.72 16.83 27.55
CA ARG A 58 -1.18 16.70 28.91
C ARG A 58 0.32 16.46 28.97
N LYS A 59 0.87 15.84 27.93
CA LYS A 59 2.29 15.51 27.82
C LYS A 59 2.73 15.69 26.36
N SER A 60 3.83 16.39 26.17
CA SER A 60 4.41 16.60 24.83
C SER A 60 4.78 15.28 24.15
N GLY A 61 4.62 15.21 22.82
CA GLY A 61 4.90 14.03 22.01
C GLY A 61 4.46 14.22 20.57
N GLU A 62 4.53 13.16 19.80
CA GLU A 62 3.90 13.10 18.48
C GLU A 62 2.40 12.88 18.62
N ALA A 63 1.62 13.55 17.79
CA ALA A 63 0.17 13.53 17.86
C ALA A 63 -0.44 12.91 16.60
N LEU A 64 -1.45 12.07 16.80
CA LEU A 64 -2.33 11.59 15.73
C LEU A 64 -3.76 12.06 15.99
N ILE A 65 -4.46 12.32 14.89
CA ILE A 65 -5.91 12.54 14.90
C ILE A 65 -6.61 11.34 14.26
N ASP A 66 -7.54 10.74 15.00
CA ASP A 66 -8.49 9.75 14.53
C ASP A 66 -9.82 10.43 14.26
N LEU A 67 -10.39 10.23 13.09
CA LEU A 67 -11.68 10.80 12.72
C LEU A 67 -12.46 9.90 11.77
N ASN A 68 -13.78 10.02 11.81
CA ASN A 68 -14.67 9.49 10.79
C ASN A 68 -15.21 10.66 9.96
N ALA A 69 -15.06 10.59 8.65
CA ALA A 69 -15.51 11.64 7.75
C ALA A 69 -16.35 11.09 6.60
N SER A 70 -17.29 11.91 6.14
CA SER A 70 -18.07 11.67 4.93
C SER A 70 -18.35 12.99 4.22
N ALA A 71 -18.48 12.95 2.90
CA ALA A 71 -18.79 14.10 2.07
C ALA A 71 -20.05 13.81 1.24
N PRO A 72 -21.25 14.24 1.70
CA PRO A 72 -22.48 14.01 0.95
C PRO A 72 -22.44 14.62 -0.44
N GLY A 73 -22.87 13.85 -1.45
CA GLY A 73 -22.86 14.27 -2.85
C GLY A 73 -21.53 14.13 -3.56
N THR A 74 -20.51 13.51 -2.92
CA THR A 74 -19.28 13.09 -3.60
C THR A 74 -19.37 11.62 -4.02
N ASP A 75 -18.73 11.32 -5.14
CA ASP A 75 -18.52 9.97 -5.64
C ASP A 75 -17.22 9.92 -6.45
N TRP A 76 -16.27 9.13 -5.99
CA TRP A 76 -14.94 9.00 -6.62
C TRP A 76 -15.00 8.61 -8.10
N ALA A 77 -16.07 7.95 -8.54
CA ALA A 77 -16.29 7.59 -9.94
C ALA A 77 -16.70 8.76 -10.83
N SER A 78 -17.05 9.93 -10.25
CA SER A 78 -17.68 11.03 -10.97
C SER A 78 -16.76 12.24 -11.07
N ALA A 79 -16.26 12.55 -12.26
CA ALA A 79 -15.44 13.74 -12.50
C ALA A 79 -16.19 15.01 -12.09
N GLY A 80 -15.54 15.89 -11.34
CA GLY A 80 -16.13 17.11 -10.79
C GLY A 80 -16.98 16.91 -9.52
N ALA A 81 -17.14 15.66 -9.06
CA ALA A 81 -17.78 15.30 -7.79
C ALA A 81 -16.94 14.30 -6.98
N GLU A 82 -15.70 14.04 -7.36
CA GLU A 82 -14.85 12.95 -6.86
C GLU A 82 -14.52 13.05 -5.37
N SER A 83 -14.28 14.27 -4.85
CA SER A 83 -13.88 14.43 -3.45
C SER A 83 -14.18 15.80 -2.88
N ALA A 84 -14.17 15.88 -1.55
CA ALA A 84 -14.01 17.13 -0.79
C ALA A 84 -12.71 17.09 -0.01
N VAL A 85 -12.03 18.22 0.11
CA VAL A 85 -10.77 18.34 0.85
C VAL A 85 -10.97 19.24 2.07
N VAL A 86 -10.53 18.76 3.23
CA VAL A 86 -10.47 19.51 4.48
C VAL A 86 -9.03 19.71 4.88
N SER A 87 -8.58 20.96 4.91
CA SER A 87 -7.27 21.32 5.45
C SER A 87 -7.33 21.40 6.97
N ILE A 88 -6.43 20.68 7.63
CA ILE A 88 -6.32 20.65 9.09
C ILE A 88 -5.12 21.51 9.52
N SER A 89 -5.38 22.44 10.43
CA SER A 89 -4.35 23.28 11.04
C SER A 89 -4.37 23.12 12.57
N VAL A 90 -3.20 23.23 13.17
CA VAL A 90 -3.02 23.31 14.64
C VAL A 90 -2.38 24.64 14.96
N ASP A 91 -3.01 25.43 15.85
CA ASP A 91 -2.54 26.76 16.25
C ASP A 91 -2.25 27.69 15.06
N ASN A 92 -3.10 27.62 14.04
CA ASN A 92 -2.99 28.31 12.74
C ASN A 92 -1.81 27.83 11.84
N ARG A 93 -1.05 26.81 12.23
CA ARG A 93 -0.07 26.15 11.35
C ARG A 93 -0.79 25.08 10.55
N TYR A 94 -0.77 25.17 9.22
CA TYR A 94 -1.27 24.14 8.32
C TYR A 94 -0.44 22.84 8.48
N VAL A 95 -1.12 21.70 8.66
CA VAL A 95 -0.49 20.42 8.99
C VAL A 95 -0.72 19.38 7.92
N THR A 96 -1.96 19.18 7.49
CA THR A 96 -2.31 18.11 6.55
C THR A 96 -3.64 18.37 5.86
N ASP A 97 -3.83 17.76 4.71
CA ASP A 97 -5.13 17.67 4.04
C ASP A 97 -5.75 16.29 4.28
N LEU A 98 -7.07 16.28 4.42
CA LEU A 98 -7.92 15.11 4.42
C LEU A 98 -8.76 15.11 3.15
N VAL A 99 -8.51 14.16 2.26
CA VAL A 99 -9.37 13.91 1.09
C VAL A 99 -10.49 12.97 1.50
N VAL A 100 -11.74 13.38 1.26
CA VAL A 100 -12.96 12.62 1.55
C VAL A 100 -13.66 12.27 0.25
N SER A 101 -13.63 11.01 -0.11
CA SER A 101 -13.94 10.49 -1.44
C SER A 101 -15.39 10.02 -1.63
N GLY A 102 -16.25 10.15 -0.63
CA GLY A 102 -17.61 9.61 -0.75
C GLY A 102 -18.56 10.01 0.38
N SER A 103 -19.83 9.66 0.21
CA SER A 103 -20.88 9.88 1.18
C SER A 103 -20.89 8.87 2.34
N GLN A 104 -20.16 7.77 2.21
CA GLN A 104 -20.00 6.79 3.28
C GLN A 104 -19.01 7.28 4.33
N ARG A 105 -19.26 6.93 5.59
CA ARG A 105 -18.32 7.20 6.69
C ARG A 105 -17.05 6.40 6.48
N LEU A 106 -15.93 7.10 6.45
CA LEU A 106 -14.61 6.51 6.34
C LEU A 106 -13.75 6.90 7.55
N HIS A 107 -13.21 5.91 8.24
CA HIS A 107 -12.23 6.13 9.29
C HIS A 107 -10.89 6.53 8.68
N ARG A 108 -10.32 7.63 9.18
CA ARG A 108 -8.99 8.10 8.79
C ARG A 108 -8.17 8.44 10.02
N GLN A 109 -6.88 8.14 9.92
CA GLN A 109 -5.88 8.50 10.92
C GLN A 109 -4.77 9.31 10.27
N LEU A 110 -4.53 10.52 10.77
CA LEU A 110 -3.54 11.45 10.24
C LEU A 110 -2.59 11.90 11.34
N ALA A 111 -1.34 12.18 10.99
CA ALA A 111 -0.38 12.78 11.92
C ALA A 111 -0.59 14.30 12.02
N LEU A 112 -0.40 14.81 13.22
CA LEU A 112 -0.40 16.25 13.50
C LEU A 112 1.01 16.77 13.80
N GLY A 113 2.00 15.85 13.87
CA GLY A 113 3.36 16.13 14.27
C GLY A 113 3.50 16.39 15.78
N ARG A 114 4.61 16.97 16.16
CA ARG A 114 4.94 17.20 17.57
C ARG A 114 4.10 18.33 18.16
N LEU A 115 3.41 18.00 19.26
CA LEU A 115 2.69 18.97 20.10
C LEU A 115 3.30 19.03 21.50
N THR A 116 3.34 20.24 22.07
CA THR A 116 3.76 20.48 23.44
C THR A 116 2.60 20.27 24.43
N ALA A 117 2.89 20.11 25.71
CA ALA A 117 1.84 20.14 26.72
C ALA A 117 1.17 21.54 26.75
N GLY A 118 -0.15 21.57 26.77
CA GLY A 118 -0.92 22.81 26.73
C GLY A 118 -2.28 22.65 26.06
N VAL A 119 -2.94 23.78 25.83
CA VAL A 119 -4.17 23.84 25.03
C VAL A 119 -3.81 24.27 23.62
N HIS A 120 -4.23 23.47 22.64
CA HIS A 120 -4.05 23.73 21.22
C HIS A 120 -5.41 23.87 20.55
N GLN A 121 -5.43 24.48 19.37
CA GLN A 121 -6.66 24.67 18.60
C GLN A 121 -6.54 24.02 17.24
N LEU A 122 -7.35 22.99 17.00
CA LEU A 122 -7.57 22.46 15.65
C LEU A 122 -8.51 23.39 14.88
N ARG A 123 -8.19 23.66 13.64
CA ARG A 123 -9.04 24.34 12.66
C ARG A 123 -9.25 23.41 11.48
N LEU A 124 -10.50 23.21 11.09
CA LEU A 124 -10.90 22.41 9.93
C LEU A 124 -11.42 23.38 8.85
N HIS A 125 -10.70 23.49 7.75
CA HIS A 125 -11.01 24.41 6.66
C HIS A 125 -11.46 23.63 5.42
N PHE A 126 -12.62 23.96 4.84
CA PHE A 126 -13.02 23.42 3.54
C PHE A 126 -12.17 24.04 2.44
N ALA A 127 -11.26 23.26 1.87
CA ALA A 127 -10.35 23.72 0.83
C ALA A 127 -11.09 23.81 -0.52
N VAL A 128 -11.71 24.95 -0.78
CA VAL A 128 -12.56 25.19 -1.97
C VAL A 128 -11.80 24.94 -3.27
N GLU A 129 -10.55 25.41 -3.32
CA GLU A 129 -9.68 25.34 -4.48
C GLU A 129 -9.19 23.92 -4.80
N ARG A 130 -9.27 23.00 -3.83
CA ARG A 130 -8.85 21.60 -3.96
C ARG A 130 -10.01 20.61 -3.92
N SER A 131 -11.22 21.07 -3.64
CA SER A 131 -12.42 20.22 -3.60
C SER A 131 -13.15 20.25 -4.93
N ALA A 132 -13.71 19.11 -5.34
CA ALA A 132 -14.57 19.01 -6.50
C ALA A 132 -15.70 20.05 -6.45
N ALA A 133 -16.09 20.61 -7.60
CA ALA A 133 -17.06 21.73 -7.67
C ALA A 133 -18.44 21.36 -7.08
N ALA A 134 -18.84 20.10 -7.21
CA ALA A 134 -20.10 19.59 -6.68
C ALA A 134 -20.10 19.45 -5.14
N SER A 135 -18.94 19.32 -4.51
CA SER A 135 -18.78 19.10 -3.07
C SER A 135 -19.16 20.34 -2.28
N LYS A 136 -20.02 20.20 -1.26
CA LYS A 136 -20.56 21.33 -0.48
C LYS A 136 -20.15 21.29 0.99
N SER A 137 -19.97 20.11 1.56
CA SER A 137 -19.63 19.94 2.97
C SER A 137 -18.97 18.61 3.25
N VAL A 138 -18.27 18.56 4.37
CA VAL A 138 -17.75 17.34 4.99
C VAL A 138 -18.30 17.23 6.40
N ALA A 139 -18.89 16.08 6.73
CA ALA A 139 -19.27 15.75 8.08
C ALA A 139 -18.12 14.98 8.75
N VAL A 140 -17.65 15.46 9.89
CA VAL A 140 -16.70 14.80 10.78
C VAL A 140 -17.46 14.37 12.02
N ASP A 141 -17.71 13.06 12.17
CA ASP A 141 -18.61 12.56 13.21
C ASP A 141 -17.90 12.28 14.55
N THR A 142 -16.66 11.85 14.48
CA THR A 142 -15.82 11.61 15.65
C THR A 142 -14.45 12.22 15.40
N LEU A 143 -13.89 12.82 16.44
CA LEU A 143 -12.55 13.37 16.39
C LEU A 143 -11.87 13.08 17.72
N LYS A 144 -10.74 12.38 17.68
CA LYS A 144 -9.93 12.05 18.85
C LYS A 144 -8.47 12.32 18.53
N VAL A 145 -7.77 12.99 19.43
CA VAL A 145 -6.32 13.17 19.35
C VAL A 145 -5.65 12.23 20.33
N SER A 146 -4.63 11.52 19.86
CA SER A 146 -3.81 10.60 20.66
C SER A 146 -2.38 11.09 20.69
N MET A 147 -1.72 11.00 21.85
CA MET A 147 -0.35 11.46 22.07
C MET A 147 0.61 10.29 22.27
N TYR A 148 1.71 10.32 21.59
CA TYR A 148 2.79 9.33 21.66
C TYR A 148 4.03 9.97 22.26
N ALA A 149 4.35 9.59 23.50
CA ALA A 149 5.43 10.22 24.26
C ALA A 149 6.81 9.72 23.80
N LYS A 150 7.82 10.59 23.86
CA LYS A 150 9.21 10.22 23.57
C LYS A 150 9.62 8.95 24.35
N GLY A 151 10.31 8.03 23.66
CA GLY A 151 10.79 6.76 24.21
C GLY A 151 9.82 5.59 24.05
N THR A 152 8.68 5.77 23.38
CA THR A 152 7.82 4.65 22.95
C THR A 152 8.12 4.25 21.50
N PRO A 153 7.94 2.97 21.10
CA PRO A 153 8.15 2.56 19.71
C PRO A 153 7.32 3.37 18.71
N ASP A 154 6.05 3.59 18.99
CA ASP A 154 5.17 4.38 18.14
C ASP A 154 5.62 5.84 17.99
N ASN A 155 6.14 6.44 19.08
CA ASN A 155 6.71 7.79 19.00
C ASN A 155 7.93 7.82 18.06
N LEU A 156 8.76 6.79 18.09
CA LEU A 156 9.93 6.69 17.23
C LEU A 156 9.52 6.69 15.75
N VAL A 157 8.53 5.86 15.42
CA VAL A 157 7.97 5.78 14.06
C VAL A 157 7.39 7.13 13.63
N LEU A 158 6.55 7.74 14.46
CA LEU A 158 5.88 9.00 14.13
C LEU A 158 6.87 10.17 14.04
N ARG A 159 7.91 10.19 14.88
CA ARG A 159 8.93 11.25 14.88
C ARG A 159 9.66 11.37 13.55
N TYR A 160 9.91 10.26 12.87
CA TYR A 160 10.64 10.24 11.60
C TYR A 160 9.74 10.04 10.39
N ALA A 161 8.43 9.93 10.59
CA ALA A 161 7.46 9.82 9.52
C ALA A 161 7.57 11.00 8.54
N PRO A 162 7.70 10.76 7.23
CA PRO A 162 7.79 11.84 6.25
C PRO A 162 6.44 12.52 6.05
N VAL A 163 6.48 13.79 5.63
CA VAL A 163 5.33 14.52 5.10
C VAL A 163 5.39 14.45 3.58
N VAL A 164 4.33 13.97 2.96
CA VAL A 164 4.20 13.86 1.51
C VAL A 164 3.47 15.07 0.96
N TYR A 165 4.03 15.71 -0.03
CA TYR A 165 3.37 16.77 -0.79
C TYR A 165 2.77 16.20 -2.07
N GLY A 166 1.68 16.82 -2.50
CA GLY A 166 0.96 16.44 -3.69
C GLY A 166 1.79 16.62 -4.96
N ARG A 167 1.31 16.01 -6.01
CA ARG A 167 1.95 16.07 -7.32
C ARG A 167 1.71 17.44 -7.97
N ASN A 168 2.75 18.05 -8.51
CA ASN A 168 2.63 19.24 -9.34
C ASN A 168 2.18 18.86 -10.76
N ILE A 169 0.88 18.91 -11.00
CA ILE A 169 0.23 18.49 -12.24
C ILE A 169 0.70 19.27 -13.45
N ALA A 170 0.93 20.57 -13.29
CA ALA A 170 1.36 21.44 -14.38
C ALA A 170 2.70 20.99 -14.97
N ALA A 171 3.56 20.36 -14.15
CA ALA A 171 4.84 19.81 -14.58
C ALA A 171 4.71 18.43 -15.26
N LEU A 172 3.68 17.65 -14.95
CA LEU A 172 3.53 16.26 -15.43
C LEU A 172 2.69 16.13 -16.70
N GLY A 173 1.80 17.09 -16.97
CA GLY A 173 1.04 17.16 -18.23
C GLY A 173 0.02 16.04 -18.46
N SER A 174 -0.30 15.19 -17.46
CA SER A 174 -1.29 14.15 -17.58
C SER A 174 -2.68 14.66 -17.18
N PRO A 175 -3.74 14.44 -17.98
CA PRO A 175 -5.10 14.89 -17.65
C PRO A 175 -5.72 14.12 -16.48
N TYR A 176 -5.18 12.95 -16.12
CA TYR A 176 -5.72 12.10 -15.06
C TYR A 176 -5.07 12.35 -13.70
N GLN A 177 -3.97 13.04 -13.67
CA GLN A 177 -3.16 13.23 -12.48
C GLN A 177 -3.47 14.57 -11.83
N ASN A 178 -3.95 14.55 -10.61
CA ASN A 178 -4.07 15.74 -9.79
C ASN A 178 -3.88 15.37 -8.30
N ALA A 179 -3.50 16.36 -7.50
CA ALA A 179 -3.21 16.14 -6.09
C ALA A 179 -4.42 15.66 -5.27
N THR A 180 -5.63 15.76 -5.80
CA THR A 180 -6.87 15.35 -5.13
C THR A 180 -7.38 13.98 -5.58
N THR A 181 -6.99 13.52 -6.77
CA THR A 181 -7.44 12.26 -7.38
C THR A 181 -6.32 11.24 -7.56
N ASP A 182 -5.08 11.64 -7.30
CA ASP A 182 -3.92 10.76 -7.18
C ASP A 182 -3.31 11.00 -5.79
N THR A 183 -4.03 10.53 -4.79
CA THR A 183 -3.81 10.87 -3.39
C THR A 183 -3.29 9.68 -2.59
N PRO A 184 -2.41 9.88 -1.62
CA PRO A 184 -2.01 8.83 -0.70
C PRO A 184 -3.21 8.39 0.16
N LEU A 185 -3.48 7.09 0.15
CA LEU A 185 -4.60 6.45 0.85
C LEU A 185 -4.19 5.89 2.20
N ILE A 186 -3.17 5.05 2.21
CA ILE A 186 -2.66 4.32 3.37
C ILE A 186 -1.15 4.50 3.43
N ALA A 187 -0.63 4.61 4.65
CA ALA A 187 0.81 4.59 4.91
C ALA A 187 1.13 3.57 5.99
N TRP A 188 2.34 3.04 5.95
CA TRP A 188 2.85 2.10 6.95
C TRP A 188 4.36 2.22 7.07
N HIS A 189 4.92 1.54 8.07
CA HIS A 189 6.36 1.39 8.21
C HIS A 189 6.77 -0.07 8.36
N ASP A 190 7.99 -0.36 7.94
CA ASP A 190 8.66 -1.65 8.12
C ASP A 190 9.96 -1.44 8.88
N PRO A 191 10.08 -1.91 10.14
CA PRO A 191 11.32 -1.87 10.88
C PRO A 191 12.20 -3.08 10.51
N ALA A 192 13.49 -2.83 10.35
CA ALA A 192 14.48 -3.89 10.13
C ALA A 192 15.76 -3.59 10.92
N PRO A 193 16.53 -4.63 11.32
CA PRO A 193 17.89 -4.42 11.82
C PRO A 193 18.72 -3.67 10.78
N ALA A 194 19.46 -2.65 11.22
CA ALA A 194 20.44 -1.98 10.37
C ALA A 194 21.77 -2.78 10.32
N ALA A 195 22.69 -2.35 9.45
CA ALA A 195 24.01 -2.95 9.37
C ALA A 195 24.83 -2.76 10.67
N THR A 196 24.62 -1.61 11.33
CA THR A 196 25.25 -1.33 12.63
C THR A 196 24.47 -2.03 13.75
N PRO A 197 25.10 -2.91 14.56
CA PRO A 197 24.44 -3.59 15.65
C PRO A 197 23.76 -2.62 16.65
N GLY A 198 22.51 -2.93 16.98
CA GLY A 198 21.69 -2.10 17.89
C GLY A 198 20.97 -0.94 17.22
N HIS A 199 21.21 -0.69 15.94
CA HIS A 199 20.48 0.29 15.15
C HIS A 199 19.26 -0.36 14.46
N THR A 200 18.26 0.45 14.17
CA THR A 200 17.04 0.05 13.44
C THR A 200 16.89 0.91 12.20
N LYS A 201 16.64 0.28 11.07
CA LYS A 201 16.21 0.95 9.84
C LYS A 201 14.69 0.99 9.80
N LEU A 202 14.12 2.18 9.70
CA LEU A 202 12.70 2.40 9.48
C LEU A 202 12.50 2.71 8.00
N THR A 203 11.66 1.94 7.32
CA THR A 203 11.27 2.21 5.92
C THR A 203 9.79 2.56 5.89
N TYR A 204 9.45 3.67 5.26
CA TYR A 204 8.09 4.19 5.15
C TYR A 204 7.57 4.00 3.74
N SER A 205 6.35 3.53 3.64
CA SER A 205 5.71 3.19 2.37
C SER A 205 4.29 3.75 2.32
N VAL A 206 3.78 3.93 1.10
CA VAL A 206 2.45 4.51 0.84
C VAL A 206 1.74 3.71 -0.25
N ILE A 207 0.40 3.66 -0.15
CA ILE A 207 -0.52 3.26 -1.22
C ILE A 207 -1.19 4.52 -1.74
N TRP A 208 -1.04 4.81 -3.04
CA TRP A 208 -1.77 5.88 -3.73
C TRP A 208 -3.03 5.34 -4.40
N SER A 209 -3.95 6.23 -4.73
CA SER A 209 -5.22 5.89 -5.39
C SER A 209 -5.03 5.28 -6.77
N ASN A 210 -3.97 5.62 -7.48
CA ASN A 210 -3.74 5.21 -8.85
C ASN A 210 -2.25 5.15 -9.20
N GLU A 211 -1.93 4.42 -10.29
CA GLU A 211 -0.63 4.43 -10.98
C GLU A 211 -0.88 4.80 -12.46
N ASP A 212 -0.43 5.99 -12.89
CA ASP A 212 -0.63 6.48 -14.26
C ASP A 212 0.59 6.33 -15.17
N GLY A 213 1.69 5.84 -14.65
CA GLY A 213 2.94 5.83 -15.40
C GLY A 213 3.71 4.53 -15.33
N GLY A 214 4.38 4.22 -16.41
CA GLY A 214 5.32 3.12 -16.48
C GLY A 214 4.73 1.75 -16.82
N THR A 215 3.55 1.40 -16.29
CA THR A 215 2.90 0.12 -16.55
C THR A 215 1.46 0.36 -17.01
N ASN A 216 1.01 -0.30 -18.06
CA ASN A 216 -0.39 -0.19 -18.47
C ASN A 216 -1.32 -0.88 -17.45
N THR A 217 -2.55 -0.41 -17.36
CA THR A 217 -3.50 -0.80 -16.30
C THR A 217 -3.81 -2.30 -16.28
N PRO A 218 -4.02 -3.00 -17.42
CA PRO A 218 -4.20 -4.45 -17.41
C PRO A 218 -2.98 -5.22 -16.86
N ALA A 219 -1.77 -4.77 -17.21
CA ALA A 219 -0.55 -5.39 -16.68
C ALA A 219 -0.40 -5.18 -15.15
N LEU A 220 -0.87 -4.04 -14.61
CA LEU A 220 -0.94 -3.82 -13.16
C LEU A 220 -1.87 -4.84 -12.50
N MET A 221 -3.07 -5.03 -13.04
CA MET A 221 -4.01 -6.03 -12.54
C MET A 221 -3.42 -7.44 -12.58
N ALA A 222 -2.81 -7.82 -13.68
CA ALA A 222 -2.22 -9.14 -13.87
C ALA A 222 -1.01 -9.40 -12.96
N ARG A 223 -0.10 -8.42 -12.85
CA ARG A 223 1.18 -8.57 -12.13
C ARG A 223 1.09 -8.25 -10.65
N TRP A 224 0.20 -7.34 -10.25
CA TRP A 224 0.13 -6.77 -8.90
C TRP A 224 -1.24 -6.92 -8.25
N GLY A 225 -2.27 -7.36 -8.99
CA GLY A 225 -3.62 -7.54 -8.46
C GLY A 225 -4.32 -6.22 -8.12
N ARG A 226 -3.90 -5.11 -8.69
CA ARG A 226 -4.40 -3.78 -8.36
C ARG A 226 -4.04 -2.75 -9.43
N THR A 227 -4.75 -1.61 -9.44
CA THR A 227 -4.40 -0.42 -10.22
C THR A 227 -3.92 0.74 -9.31
N THR A 228 -4.01 0.58 -7.99
CA THR A 228 -3.36 1.47 -7.02
C THR A 228 -1.85 1.33 -7.11
N ASP A 229 -1.13 2.39 -6.77
CA ASP A 229 0.33 2.32 -6.64
C ASP A 229 0.75 2.01 -5.21
N ILE A 230 1.83 1.25 -5.04
CA ILE A 230 2.42 0.92 -3.74
C ILE A 230 3.93 1.07 -3.81
N GLU A 231 4.45 2.12 -3.16
CA GLU A 231 5.88 2.42 -3.16
C GLU A 231 6.43 2.65 -1.75
N TRP A 232 7.70 2.28 -1.54
CA TRP A 232 8.42 2.81 -0.41
C TRP A 232 8.86 4.24 -0.76
N ILE A 233 8.87 5.15 0.20
CA ILE A 233 9.10 6.56 -0.10
C ILE A 233 10.30 7.13 0.65
N TYR A 234 10.56 6.63 1.86
CA TYR A 234 11.60 7.17 2.73
C TYR A 234 12.13 6.10 3.66
N SER A 235 13.40 6.20 4.01
CA SER A 235 14.05 5.33 4.97
C SER A 235 15.08 6.09 5.79
N VAL A 236 15.15 5.79 7.08
CA VAL A 236 16.09 6.38 8.03
C VAL A 236 16.63 5.31 8.98
N GLU A 237 17.90 5.39 9.34
CA GLU A 237 18.49 4.60 10.40
C GLU A 237 18.45 5.39 11.71
N VAL A 238 18.05 4.70 12.78
CA VAL A 238 18.04 5.25 14.14
C VAL A 238 18.93 4.39 15.04
N ASP A 239 19.67 5.06 15.92
CA ASP A 239 20.57 4.42 16.88
C ASP A 239 19.79 3.79 18.05
N ALA A 240 20.52 3.16 18.98
CA ALA A 240 19.95 2.55 20.17
C ALA A 240 19.25 3.54 21.13
N ASN A 241 19.51 4.85 21.02
CA ASN A 241 18.86 5.91 21.80
C ASN A 241 17.58 6.41 21.09
N GLY A 242 17.33 5.96 19.86
CA GLY A 242 16.25 6.43 19.00
C GLY A 242 16.55 7.76 18.32
N ASP A 243 17.80 8.13 18.18
CA ASP A 243 18.21 9.33 17.45
C ASP A 243 18.64 8.95 16.03
N ARG A 244 18.36 9.86 15.08
CA ARG A 244 18.72 9.69 13.66
C ARG A 244 20.23 9.55 13.50
N VAL A 245 20.64 8.56 12.71
CA VAL A 245 22.02 8.44 12.25
C VAL A 245 22.23 9.43 11.10
N GLU A 246 23.15 10.36 11.24
CA GLU A 246 23.43 11.39 10.24
C GLU A 246 23.81 10.77 8.89
N GLY A 247 23.20 11.27 7.80
CA GLY A 247 23.44 10.81 6.43
C GLY A 247 22.85 9.45 6.09
N SER A 248 22.05 8.82 6.97
CA SER A 248 21.39 7.54 6.71
C SER A 248 20.11 7.67 5.90
N ASP A 249 19.56 8.87 5.82
CA ASP A 249 18.28 9.14 5.18
C ASP A 249 18.34 8.89 3.67
N THR A 250 17.41 8.07 3.18
CA THR A 250 17.27 7.79 1.75
C THR A 250 15.81 7.86 1.33
N TYR A 251 15.58 8.09 0.04
CA TYR A 251 14.24 8.10 -0.53
C TYR A 251 14.23 7.42 -1.91
N GLN A 252 13.05 6.98 -2.34
CA GLN A 252 12.86 6.44 -3.68
C GLN A 252 12.65 7.57 -4.67
N ALA A 253 13.70 7.90 -5.39
CA ALA A 253 13.73 8.92 -6.42
C ALA A 253 13.16 8.40 -7.75
N PRO A 254 12.98 9.27 -8.79
CA PRO A 254 12.59 8.86 -10.11
C PRO A 254 13.39 7.66 -10.64
N ASP A 255 12.73 6.85 -11.50
CA ASP A 255 13.27 5.57 -12.01
C ASP A 255 13.61 4.56 -10.90
N HIS A 256 12.90 4.63 -9.76
CA HIS A 256 13.09 3.77 -8.58
C HIS A 256 14.50 3.80 -7.99
N GLN A 257 15.25 4.88 -8.24
CA GLN A 257 16.58 5.03 -7.68
C GLN A 257 16.51 5.29 -6.17
N THR A 258 17.44 4.72 -5.43
CA THR A 258 17.64 5.06 -4.02
C THR A 258 18.67 6.17 -3.92
N LEU A 259 18.23 7.36 -3.52
CA LEU A 259 19.12 8.51 -3.33
C LEU A 259 19.15 8.93 -1.86
N HIS A 260 20.24 9.57 -1.46
CA HIS A 260 20.35 10.23 -0.16
C HIS A 260 19.43 11.45 -0.12
N PHE A 261 18.72 11.61 0.99
CA PHE A 261 17.84 12.74 1.21
C PHE A 261 18.68 13.99 1.55
N THR A 262 18.52 15.04 0.76
CA THR A 262 19.18 16.34 0.96
C THR A 262 18.19 17.48 1.13
N GLY A 263 16.90 17.16 1.18
CA GLY A 263 15.80 18.11 1.29
C GLY A 263 15.66 18.74 2.68
N ARG A 264 14.51 19.34 2.90
CA ARG A 264 14.19 20.03 4.15
C ARG A 264 13.45 19.13 5.12
N TYR A 265 13.62 19.42 6.41
CA TYR A 265 12.86 18.82 7.50
C TYR A 265 11.92 19.85 8.14
N GLU A 266 10.77 19.39 8.60
CA GLU A 266 9.92 20.07 9.56
C GLU A 266 10.02 19.31 10.90
N ASN A 267 10.74 19.85 11.89
CA ASN A 267 11.25 19.11 13.03
C ASN A 267 12.12 17.91 12.54
N ASP A 268 11.72 16.68 12.85
CA ASP A 268 12.40 15.46 12.38
C ASP A 268 11.75 14.84 11.13
N HIS A 269 10.68 15.43 10.59
CA HIS A 269 9.93 14.92 9.44
C HIS A 269 10.54 15.37 8.12
N ALA A 270 10.99 14.44 7.30
CA ALA A 270 11.45 14.73 5.95
C ALA A 270 10.28 15.22 5.08
N LEU A 271 10.52 16.29 4.30
CA LEU A 271 9.52 16.81 3.36
C LEU A 271 9.80 16.24 1.98
N LEU A 272 8.88 15.43 1.46
CA LEU A 272 8.97 14.78 0.17
C LEU A 272 7.79 15.18 -0.70
N GLN A 273 7.98 15.25 -2.00
CA GLN A 273 6.91 15.50 -2.97
C GLN A 273 6.79 14.36 -3.95
N THR A 274 5.56 13.92 -4.24
CA THR A 274 5.30 13.03 -5.36
C THR A 274 5.60 13.80 -6.66
N CYS A 275 6.59 13.37 -7.46
CA CYS A 275 7.07 14.14 -8.60
C CYS A 275 7.09 13.39 -9.93
N THR A 276 6.65 12.14 -9.96
CA THR A 276 6.50 11.38 -11.21
C THR A 276 5.10 10.81 -11.31
N SER A 277 4.70 10.38 -12.52
CA SER A 277 3.45 9.66 -12.76
C SER A 277 3.43 8.27 -12.11
N ASN A 278 4.58 7.75 -11.72
CA ASN A 278 4.76 6.49 -11.00
C ASN A 278 5.03 6.72 -9.51
N ASN A 279 4.50 7.79 -8.94
CA ASN A 279 4.56 8.18 -7.54
C ASN A 279 5.94 8.13 -6.86
N ASN A 280 7.01 8.21 -7.64
CA ASN A 280 8.33 8.38 -7.07
C ASN A 280 8.50 9.79 -6.48
N MET A 281 9.42 9.92 -5.56
CA MET A 281 9.57 11.10 -4.72
C MET A 281 10.68 12.02 -5.19
N CYS A 282 10.49 13.31 -4.93
CA CYS A 282 11.55 14.33 -4.93
C CYS A 282 11.73 14.89 -3.52
N ASP A 283 12.94 15.33 -3.18
CA ASP A 283 13.27 15.98 -1.92
C ASP A 283 13.16 17.52 -1.98
N THR A 284 12.64 18.03 -3.10
CA THR A 284 12.28 19.44 -3.29
C THR A 284 10.76 19.58 -3.35
N VAL A 285 10.20 20.51 -2.60
CA VAL A 285 8.74 20.67 -2.45
C VAL A 285 8.32 22.02 -3.00
N ASP A 286 7.36 22.02 -3.93
CA ASP A 286 6.77 23.20 -4.58
C ASP A 286 5.23 23.18 -4.65
N ASP A 287 4.56 22.07 -4.32
CA ASP A 287 3.11 21.96 -4.25
C ASP A 287 2.58 22.35 -2.87
N PRO A 288 1.43 23.08 -2.78
CA PRO A 288 0.86 23.48 -1.50
C PRO A 288 0.09 22.39 -0.78
N MET A 289 -0.36 21.34 -1.48
CA MET A 289 -1.15 20.26 -0.88
C MET A 289 -0.24 19.28 -0.17
N ARG A 290 -0.53 18.98 1.10
CA ARG A 290 0.32 18.08 1.90
C ARG A 290 -0.49 17.03 2.63
N PHE A 291 0.10 15.86 2.75
CA PHE A 291 -0.44 14.70 3.42
C PHE A 291 0.50 14.27 4.53
N PHE A 292 0.05 14.34 5.76
CA PHE A 292 0.78 13.82 6.90
C PHE A 292 0.00 12.63 7.45
N LEU A 293 0.28 11.46 6.90
CA LEU A 293 -0.42 10.21 7.19
C LEU A 293 0.06 9.59 8.51
N SER A 294 -0.74 8.68 9.05
CA SER A 294 -0.28 7.78 10.11
C SER A 294 0.53 6.64 9.49
N TYR A 295 1.77 6.49 9.91
CA TYR A 295 2.64 5.37 9.51
C TYR A 295 2.71 4.28 10.57
N LEU A 296 1.79 4.25 11.53
CA LEU A 296 1.78 3.22 12.59
C LEU A 296 1.49 1.80 12.11
N PRO A 297 0.67 1.57 11.05
CA PRO A 297 0.51 0.23 10.52
C PRO A 297 1.85 -0.40 10.12
N THR A 298 1.91 -1.73 10.19
CA THR A 298 3.05 -2.54 9.73
C THR A 298 2.56 -3.64 8.82
N LEU A 299 3.39 -4.06 7.86
CA LEU A 299 3.12 -5.24 7.05
C LEU A 299 3.50 -6.49 7.86
N PRO A 300 2.57 -7.44 8.11
CA PRO A 300 2.92 -8.69 8.78
C PRO A 300 3.93 -9.51 7.95
N ALA A 301 4.86 -10.16 8.63
CA ALA A 301 5.87 -10.98 7.98
C ALA A 301 5.23 -12.09 7.12
N GLY A 302 5.70 -12.22 5.89
CA GLY A 302 5.19 -13.22 4.94
C GLY A 302 3.83 -12.87 4.33
N GLU A 303 3.40 -11.59 4.38
CA GLU A 303 2.25 -11.08 3.63
C GLU A 303 2.70 -10.26 2.41
N ALA A 304 1.86 -10.25 1.37
CA ALA A 304 2.01 -9.33 0.25
C ALA A 304 1.62 -7.91 0.70
N ARG A 305 2.18 -6.87 0.05
CA ARG A 305 1.88 -5.46 0.37
C ARG A 305 0.39 -5.13 0.28
N GLU A 306 -0.33 -5.82 -0.58
CA GLU A 306 -1.77 -5.74 -0.78
C GLU A 306 -2.58 -6.19 0.47
N TYR A 307 -1.95 -6.83 1.47
CA TYR A 307 -2.56 -7.10 2.77
C TYR A 307 -3.07 -5.81 3.44
N LEU A 308 -2.38 -4.69 3.21
CA LEU A 308 -2.81 -3.40 3.76
C LEU A 308 -4.07 -2.87 3.08
N MET A 309 -4.31 -3.21 1.81
CA MET A 309 -5.59 -2.97 1.14
C MET A 309 -6.69 -3.87 1.73
N ASP A 310 -6.39 -5.15 2.01
CA ASP A 310 -7.34 -6.08 2.65
C ASP A 310 -7.76 -5.61 4.03
N ALA A 311 -6.81 -5.08 4.81
CA ALA A 311 -7.08 -4.47 6.11
C ALA A 311 -7.86 -3.14 6.01
N ASN A 312 -7.90 -2.54 4.81
CA ASN A 312 -8.59 -1.29 4.49
C ASN A 312 -9.44 -1.46 3.22
N PRO A 313 -10.54 -2.24 3.26
CA PRO A 313 -11.27 -2.67 2.07
C PRO A 313 -11.78 -1.53 1.17
N TRP A 314 -12.00 -0.35 1.73
CA TRP A 314 -12.40 0.86 1.00
C TRP A 314 -11.40 1.28 -0.09
N THR A 315 -10.16 0.82 -0.01
CA THR A 315 -9.15 1.10 -1.05
C THR A 315 -9.46 0.41 -2.37
N TYR A 316 -10.12 -0.74 -2.35
CA TYR A 316 -10.62 -1.41 -3.56
C TYR A 316 -11.75 -0.62 -4.23
N GLU A 317 -12.62 0.00 -3.43
CA GLU A 317 -13.68 0.89 -3.96
C GLU A 317 -13.06 2.11 -4.66
N ILE A 318 -12.06 2.75 -4.05
CA ILE A 318 -11.33 3.87 -4.66
C ILE A 318 -10.67 3.43 -5.95
N MET A 319 -9.95 2.31 -5.93
CA MET A 319 -9.27 1.73 -7.08
C MET A 319 -10.23 1.50 -8.27
N ALA A 320 -11.36 0.86 -8.02
CA ALA A 320 -12.35 0.56 -9.07
C ALA A 320 -13.02 1.84 -9.61
N LYS A 321 -13.38 2.74 -8.72
CA LYS A 321 -14.01 4.02 -9.07
C LYS A 321 -13.06 4.96 -9.81
N GLU A 322 -11.75 4.87 -9.57
CA GLU A 322 -10.74 5.57 -10.35
C GLU A 322 -10.85 5.22 -11.84
N MET A 323 -10.87 3.93 -12.15
CA MET A 323 -10.98 3.45 -13.53
C MET A 323 -12.27 3.89 -14.21
N LEU A 324 -13.39 3.92 -13.47
CA LEU A 324 -14.66 4.44 -13.97
C LEU A 324 -14.57 5.94 -14.29
N ARG A 325 -13.99 6.74 -13.40
CA ARG A 325 -13.85 8.20 -13.60
C ARG A 325 -12.96 8.52 -14.78
N GLU A 326 -11.91 7.76 -14.99
CA GLU A 326 -10.96 7.96 -16.10
C GLU A 326 -11.44 7.39 -17.43
N GLY A 327 -12.57 6.69 -17.45
CA GLY A 327 -13.08 6.05 -18.66
C GLY A 327 -12.22 4.87 -19.14
N LYS A 328 -11.44 4.27 -18.25
CA LYS A 328 -10.55 3.13 -18.54
C LYS A 328 -11.24 1.78 -18.36
N ILE A 329 -12.50 1.66 -18.80
CA ILE A 329 -13.28 0.43 -18.68
C ILE A 329 -13.67 -0.09 -20.05
N GLU A 330 -13.36 -1.36 -20.32
CA GLU A 330 -13.75 -2.08 -21.54
C GLU A 330 -14.54 -3.37 -21.23
N ALA A 331 -14.98 -4.07 -22.26
CA ALA A 331 -15.68 -5.34 -22.09
C ALA A 331 -14.72 -6.42 -21.54
N PRO A 332 -15.22 -7.36 -20.68
CA PRO A 332 -14.41 -8.48 -20.21
C PRO A 332 -13.79 -9.27 -21.38
N SER A 333 -12.56 -9.72 -21.18
CA SER A 333 -11.77 -10.48 -22.18
C SER A 333 -11.40 -9.70 -23.47
N ALA A 334 -11.66 -8.40 -23.52
CA ALA A 334 -11.19 -7.54 -24.60
C ALA A 334 -9.81 -6.95 -24.31
N THR A 335 -9.32 -7.06 -23.07
CA THR A 335 -8.05 -6.49 -22.63
C THR A 335 -6.87 -6.98 -23.47
N THR A 336 -6.11 -6.05 -24.01
CA THR A 336 -4.93 -6.33 -24.82
C THR A 336 -3.70 -5.58 -24.29
N PRO A 337 -2.46 -6.03 -24.60
CA PRO A 337 -1.24 -5.35 -24.16
C PRO A 337 -1.11 -3.87 -24.55
N THR A 338 -1.90 -3.40 -25.50
CA THR A 338 -1.82 -2.04 -26.05
C THR A 338 -2.86 -1.09 -25.47
N THR A 339 -3.86 -1.57 -24.73
CA THR A 339 -4.88 -0.74 -24.11
C THR A 339 -4.49 -0.35 -22.67
N PRO A 340 -4.81 0.88 -22.22
CA PRO A 340 -4.75 1.24 -20.80
C PRO A 340 -6.02 0.80 -20.03
N GLU A 341 -6.98 0.15 -20.70
CA GLU A 341 -8.31 -0.17 -20.16
C GLU A 341 -8.32 -1.54 -19.47
N VAL A 342 -9.23 -1.70 -18.53
CA VAL A 342 -9.54 -2.96 -17.82
C VAL A 342 -11.03 -3.23 -17.91
N SER A 343 -11.48 -4.45 -17.67
CA SER A 343 -12.91 -4.65 -17.46
C SER A 343 -13.34 -4.12 -16.08
N ASP A 344 -14.66 -4.03 -15.86
CA ASP A 344 -15.19 -3.68 -14.53
C ASP A 344 -14.51 -4.56 -13.48
N GLN A 345 -13.96 -3.94 -12.45
CA GLN A 345 -13.12 -4.63 -11.49
C GLN A 345 -13.87 -5.66 -10.63
N ARG A 346 -15.19 -5.74 -10.73
CA ARG A 346 -16.03 -6.83 -10.19
C ARG A 346 -15.91 -8.13 -11.01
N ASN A 347 -15.34 -8.05 -12.20
CA ASN A 347 -15.15 -9.20 -13.09
C ASN A 347 -13.81 -9.93 -12.85
N TYR A 348 -13.11 -9.65 -11.76
CA TYR A 348 -11.81 -10.26 -11.48
C TYR A 348 -11.84 -11.14 -10.24
N LEU A 349 -11.20 -12.31 -10.34
CA LEU A 349 -10.74 -13.04 -9.16
C LEU A 349 -9.45 -12.39 -8.67
N TYR A 350 -9.46 -11.83 -7.48
CA TYR A 350 -8.28 -11.32 -6.77
C TYR A 350 -7.65 -12.44 -5.96
N ALA A 351 -6.37 -12.71 -6.16
CA ALA A 351 -5.68 -13.79 -5.45
C ALA A 351 -4.28 -13.36 -4.97
N VAL A 352 -3.83 -13.96 -3.88
CA VAL A 352 -2.44 -13.90 -3.42
C VAL A 352 -1.87 -15.30 -3.43
N ILE A 353 -0.81 -15.51 -4.20
CA ILE A 353 -0.09 -16.77 -4.25
C ILE A 353 1.27 -16.67 -3.56
N LYS A 354 1.77 -17.80 -3.05
CA LYS A 354 3.14 -17.93 -2.57
C LYS A 354 3.90 -18.87 -3.48
N LYS A 355 5.02 -18.38 -4.02
CA LYS A 355 5.90 -19.16 -4.88
C LYS A 355 7.37 -18.85 -4.67
N THR A 356 8.24 -19.75 -5.11
CA THR A 356 9.69 -19.53 -5.24
C THR A 356 10.18 -20.05 -6.57
N THR A 357 11.22 -19.44 -7.11
CA THR A 357 11.83 -19.80 -8.41
C THR A 357 13.29 -20.18 -8.21
N GLN A 358 13.72 -21.32 -8.74
CA GLN A 358 15.07 -21.82 -8.60
C GLN A 358 15.66 -22.35 -9.93
N PRO A 359 16.84 -21.86 -10.36
CA PRO A 359 17.56 -20.75 -9.76
C PRO A 359 16.74 -19.45 -9.81
N ALA A 360 17.05 -18.51 -8.92
CA ALA A 360 16.38 -17.22 -8.87
C ALA A 360 16.46 -16.49 -10.23
N ASN A 361 15.41 -15.82 -10.61
CA ASN A 361 15.34 -15.06 -11.85
C ASN A 361 16.43 -13.97 -11.87
N ALA A 362 17.10 -13.82 -13.01
CA ALA A 362 18.11 -12.79 -13.24
C ALA A 362 18.08 -12.33 -14.70
N GLY A 363 18.25 -11.02 -14.91
CA GLY A 363 18.30 -10.42 -16.26
C GLY A 363 16.94 -10.36 -16.97
N SER A 364 16.98 -10.29 -18.30
CA SER A 364 15.81 -10.11 -19.17
C SER A 364 15.06 -11.40 -19.51
N SER A 365 15.68 -12.56 -19.32
CA SER A 365 15.03 -13.87 -19.47
C SER A 365 14.69 -14.43 -18.10
N TRP A 366 13.45 -14.84 -17.89
CA TRP A 366 12.96 -15.28 -16.59
C TRP A 366 11.80 -16.27 -16.70
N VAL A 367 11.52 -16.95 -15.61
CA VAL A 367 10.39 -17.86 -15.47
C VAL A 367 9.47 -17.34 -14.38
N GLY A 368 8.17 -17.31 -14.67
CA GLY A 368 7.13 -16.87 -13.74
C GLY A 368 5.94 -17.82 -13.71
N VAL A 369 4.87 -17.34 -13.06
CA VAL A 369 3.60 -18.06 -12.95
C VAL A 369 2.44 -17.18 -13.40
N SER A 370 1.50 -17.76 -14.15
CA SER A 370 0.16 -17.25 -14.36
C SER A 370 -0.83 -18.14 -13.62
N LEU A 371 -1.85 -17.56 -12.97
CA LEU A 371 -3.00 -18.33 -12.51
C LEU A 371 -3.98 -18.54 -13.66
N GLY A 372 -4.59 -19.73 -13.70
CA GLY A 372 -5.69 -20.05 -14.58
C GLY A 372 -6.96 -20.32 -13.78
N VAL A 373 -8.10 -19.89 -14.30
CA VAL A 373 -9.43 -20.17 -13.74
C VAL A 373 -10.27 -20.84 -14.81
N ARG A 374 -10.86 -22.00 -14.46
CA ARG A 374 -11.88 -22.67 -15.27
C ARG A 374 -13.22 -22.55 -14.57
N LEU A 375 -14.26 -22.23 -15.33
CA LEU A 375 -15.63 -22.12 -14.82
C LEU A 375 -16.39 -23.46 -14.97
N VAL A 376 -17.43 -23.67 -14.18
CA VAL A 376 -18.31 -24.82 -14.25
C VAL A 376 -19.07 -24.89 -15.59
N SER A 377 -19.24 -23.77 -16.27
CA SER A 377 -19.97 -23.63 -17.52
C SER A 377 -19.19 -24.08 -18.77
N GLY A 378 -17.89 -24.41 -18.66
CA GLY A 378 -17.09 -24.79 -19.84
C GLY A 378 -15.64 -25.13 -19.53
N ASP A 379 -14.89 -25.40 -20.63
CA ASP A 379 -13.50 -25.83 -20.55
C ASP A 379 -12.49 -24.69 -20.76
N THR A 380 -12.96 -23.48 -21.00
CA THR A 380 -12.10 -22.32 -21.17
C THR A 380 -11.35 -22.01 -19.88
N VAL A 381 -10.03 -21.88 -19.96
CA VAL A 381 -9.16 -21.42 -18.87
C VAL A 381 -8.82 -19.96 -19.09
N TYR A 382 -9.25 -19.13 -18.14
CA TYR A 382 -8.93 -17.70 -18.11
C TYR A 382 -7.61 -17.53 -17.38
N LEU A 383 -6.63 -16.89 -18.02
CA LEU A 383 -5.27 -16.74 -17.47
C LEU A 383 -5.04 -15.31 -16.94
N SER A 384 -4.35 -15.21 -15.80
CA SER A 384 -4.05 -13.91 -15.19
C SER A 384 -3.16 -13.02 -16.06
N ASN A 385 -2.30 -13.61 -16.88
CA ASN A 385 -1.42 -12.88 -17.80
C ASN A 385 -2.04 -12.62 -19.19
N HIS A 386 -3.30 -12.93 -19.38
CA HIS A 386 -3.99 -12.81 -20.67
C HIS A 386 -3.17 -13.48 -21.79
N VAL A 387 -2.76 -12.72 -22.79
CA VAL A 387 -1.95 -13.22 -23.93
C VAL A 387 -0.46 -12.80 -23.84
N ASP A 388 -0.09 -11.99 -22.85
CA ASP A 388 1.28 -11.46 -22.72
C ASP A 388 2.05 -12.19 -21.61
N PRO A 389 3.10 -12.98 -21.95
CA PRO A 389 3.92 -13.65 -20.95
C PRO A 389 4.55 -12.67 -19.93
N THR A 390 4.86 -11.45 -20.31
CA THR A 390 5.49 -10.45 -19.44
C THR A 390 4.56 -9.96 -18.31
N TRP A 391 3.27 -10.24 -18.41
CA TRP A 391 2.29 -9.95 -17.34
C TRP A 391 2.22 -11.03 -16.27
N SER A 392 3.02 -12.09 -16.40
CA SER A 392 3.07 -13.15 -15.38
C SER A 392 3.76 -12.69 -14.10
N ILE A 393 3.52 -13.42 -13.01
CA ILE A 393 4.14 -13.16 -11.71
C ILE A 393 5.59 -13.63 -11.76
N GLN A 394 6.52 -12.68 -11.88
CA GLN A 394 7.96 -12.94 -11.85
C GLN A 394 8.50 -13.07 -10.41
N ARG A 395 8.06 -12.17 -9.52
CA ARG A 395 8.58 -12.08 -8.15
C ARG A 395 8.25 -13.30 -7.31
N ASP A 396 9.15 -13.62 -6.42
CA ASP A 396 8.97 -14.66 -5.42
C ASP A 396 8.25 -14.12 -4.17
N ASP A 397 7.97 -14.97 -3.20
CA ASP A 397 7.18 -14.71 -2.00
C ASP A 397 5.70 -14.40 -2.28
N PRO A 398 4.91 -14.03 -1.28
CA PRO A 398 3.51 -13.71 -1.52
C PRO A 398 3.36 -12.60 -2.56
N ALA A 399 2.58 -12.89 -3.59
CA ALA A 399 2.37 -12.02 -4.72
C ALA A 399 0.88 -11.95 -5.07
N ALA A 400 0.34 -10.75 -5.13
CA ALA A 400 -1.02 -10.54 -5.60
C ALA A 400 -1.07 -10.58 -7.14
N THR A 401 -2.21 -11.03 -7.65
CA THR A 401 -2.58 -11.08 -9.07
C THR A 401 -4.09 -11.07 -9.22
N THR A 402 -4.58 -10.84 -10.42
CA THR A 402 -5.99 -11.03 -10.76
C THR A 402 -6.16 -11.90 -11.98
N VAL A 403 -7.31 -12.58 -12.07
CA VAL A 403 -7.76 -13.27 -13.28
C VAL A 403 -9.05 -12.63 -13.74
N GLU A 404 -9.07 -12.10 -14.96
CA GLU A 404 -10.27 -11.55 -15.55
C GLU A 404 -11.25 -12.67 -15.94
N LEU A 405 -12.52 -12.49 -15.60
CA LEU A 405 -13.59 -13.46 -15.80
C LEU A 405 -14.77 -12.82 -16.55
N PRO A 406 -15.65 -13.61 -17.18
CA PRO A 406 -16.88 -13.10 -17.75
C PRO A 406 -17.71 -12.30 -16.74
N ALA A 407 -18.41 -11.28 -17.26
CA ALA A 407 -19.27 -10.44 -16.42
C ALA A 407 -20.34 -11.28 -15.69
N GLY A 408 -20.52 -10.99 -14.39
CA GLY A 408 -21.49 -11.66 -13.56
C GLY A 408 -21.01 -13.01 -12.98
N THR A 409 -19.75 -13.39 -13.20
CA THR A 409 -19.15 -14.57 -12.55
C THR A 409 -19.21 -14.43 -11.03
N THR A 410 -19.69 -15.49 -10.38
CA THR A 410 -19.73 -15.61 -8.91
C THR A 410 -18.70 -16.63 -8.42
N ALA A 411 -18.49 -16.70 -7.11
CA ALA A 411 -17.61 -17.71 -6.52
C ALA A 411 -18.08 -19.13 -6.85
N ASP A 412 -19.40 -19.34 -6.98
CA ASP A 412 -19.99 -20.65 -7.28
C ASP A 412 -19.75 -21.11 -8.72
N ASP A 413 -19.46 -20.20 -9.62
CA ASP A 413 -19.16 -20.52 -11.02
C ASP A 413 -17.71 -20.97 -11.23
N ILE A 414 -16.82 -20.79 -10.25
CA ILE A 414 -15.41 -21.18 -10.34
C ILE A 414 -15.29 -22.68 -10.02
N ALA A 415 -14.87 -23.46 -11.01
CA ALA A 415 -14.70 -24.92 -10.88
C ALA A 415 -13.27 -25.31 -10.46
N GLU A 416 -12.27 -24.60 -10.98
CA GLU A 416 -10.88 -24.97 -10.79
C GLU A 416 -9.95 -23.76 -10.88
N VAL A 417 -8.87 -23.79 -10.08
CA VAL A 417 -7.76 -22.82 -10.16
C VAL A 417 -6.47 -23.60 -10.38
N THR A 418 -5.72 -23.18 -11.40
CA THR A 418 -4.47 -23.82 -11.86
C THR A 418 -3.32 -22.83 -11.78
N ALA A 419 -2.08 -23.34 -11.67
CA ALA A 419 -0.88 -22.57 -11.90
C ALA A 419 -0.23 -23.01 -13.22
N HIS A 420 0.27 -22.04 -13.98
CA HIS A 420 0.94 -22.25 -15.25
C HIS A 420 2.33 -21.63 -15.21
N ARG A 421 3.36 -22.41 -15.55
CA ARG A 421 4.73 -21.92 -15.74
C ARG A 421 4.78 -21.09 -17.01
N VAL A 422 5.30 -19.91 -16.92
CA VAL A 422 5.42 -18.97 -18.04
C VAL A 422 6.88 -18.58 -18.22
N VAL A 423 7.35 -18.58 -19.49
CA VAL A 423 8.73 -18.21 -19.85
C VAL A 423 8.70 -16.89 -20.58
N VAL A 424 9.56 -15.96 -20.16
CA VAL A 424 9.84 -14.71 -20.87
C VAL A 424 11.26 -14.75 -21.39
N GLY A 425 11.43 -14.48 -22.69
CA GLY A 425 12.72 -14.62 -23.36
C GLY A 425 13.14 -16.08 -23.55
N THR A 426 14.40 -16.40 -23.26
CA THR A 426 14.92 -17.76 -23.36
C THR A 426 14.60 -18.55 -22.08
N ASP A 427 14.14 -19.80 -22.22
CA ASP A 427 13.88 -20.64 -21.04
C ASP A 427 15.21 -20.91 -20.28
N THR A 428 15.27 -20.39 -19.06
CA THR A 428 16.42 -20.57 -18.18
C THR A 428 16.49 -21.97 -17.55
N GLY A 429 15.47 -22.80 -17.76
CA GLY A 429 15.31 -24.11 -17.11
C GLY A 429 14.87 -24.00 -15.64
N ALA A 430 14.58 -22.83 -15.15
CA ALA A 430 14.21 -22.63 -13.75
C ALA A 430 12.91 -23.37 -13.40
N THR A 431 12.90 -23.92 -12.19
CA THR A 431 11.75 -24.59 -11.57
C THR A 431 11.00 -23.62 -10.67
N VAL A 432 9.68 -23.66 -10.71
CA VAL A 432 8.83 -22.85 -9.83
C VAL A 432 8.09 -23.75 -8.85
N HIS A 433 8.20 -23.47 -7.58
CA HIS A 433 7.45 -24.10 -6.50
C HIS A 433 6.33 -23.19 -6.06
N VAL A 434 5.07 -23.64 -6.22
CA VAL A 434 3.88 -22.93 -5.71
C VAL A 434 3.42 -23.63 -4.45
N THR A 435 3.37 -22.90 -3.34
CA THR A 435 3.14 -23.51 -2.01
C THR A 435 1.84 -23.05 -1.36
N ALA A 436 1.23 -21.95 -1.82
CA ALA A 436 -0.06 -21.53 -1.31
C ALA A 436 -0.84 -20.63 -2.29
N ILE A 437 -2.16 -20.68 -2.18
CA ILE A 437 -3.04 -19.56 -2.44
C ILE A 437 -3.49 -19.06 -1.07
N LYS A 438 -3.02 -17.89 -0.65
CA LYS A 438 -3.29 -17.37 0.69
C LYS A 438 -4.72 -16.87 0.83
N ARG A 439 -5.27 -16.33 -0.25
CA ARG A 439 -6.65 -15.87 -0.36
C ARG A 439 -7.08 -15.73 -1.81
N GLY A 440 -8.39 -15.81 -2.04
CA GLY A 440 -9.01 -15.44 -3.31
C GLY A 440 -10.45 -15.00 -3.10
N PHE A 441 -10.84 -13.87 -3.70
CA PHE A 441 -12.17 -13.26 -3.57
C PHE A 441 -12.54 -12.49 -4.85
N LEU A 442 -13.82 -12.16 -4.96
CA LEU A 442 -14.38 -11.24 -5.95
C LEU A 442 -14.79 -9.94 -5.25
N LEU A 443 -14.94 -8.84 -5.99
CA LEU A 443 -15.55 -7.63 -5.47
C LEU A 443 -17.08 -7.72 -5.57
N GLY A 444 -17.76 -7.20 -4.54
CA GLY A 444 -19.20 -7.04 -4.51
C GLY A 444 -19.70 -5.86 -5.33
N GLN A 445 -21.02 -5.64 -5.35
CA GLN A 445 -21.64 -4.54 -6.09
C GLN A 445 -21.18 -3.14 -5.68
N ASN A 446 -20.68 -3.01 -4.46
CA ASN A 446 -20.09 -1.78 -3.90
C ASN A 446 -18.57 -1.70 -4.07
N TYR A 447 -17.97 -2.56 -4.89
CA TYR A 447 -16.53 -2.71 -5.08
C TYR A 447 -15.73 -3.07 -3.82
N LEU A 448 -16.37 -3.49 -2.76
CA LEU A 448 -15.67 -4.01 -1.58
C LEU A 448 -15.38 -5.51 -1.76
N PRO A 449 -14.26 -6.01 -1.23
CA PRO A 449 -13.94 -7.43 -1.21
C PRO A 449 -15.07 -8.25 -0.57
N GLN A 450 -15.48 -9.31 -1.24
CA GLN A 450 -16.32 -10.34 -0.63
C GLN A 450 -15.47 -11.23 0.29
N GLN A 451 -16.12 -12.09 1.05
CA GLN A 451 -15.41 -13.07 1.85
C GLN A 451 -14.53 -13.96 0.95
N SER A 452 -13.28 -14.16 1.34
CA SER A 452 -12.40 -15.09 0.63
C SER A 452 -12.99 -16.50 0.66
N PHE A 453 -13.16 -17.10 -0.51
CA PHE A 453 -13.69 -18.46 -0.69
C PHE A 453 -12.60 -19.43 -1.13
N LEU A 454 -11.44 -18.95 -1.53
CA LEU A 454 -10.34 -19.71 -2.12
C LEU A 454 -9.12 -19.60 -1.23
N THR A 455 -8.70 -20.72 -0.68
CA THR A 455 -7.40 -20.91 -0.02
C THR A 455 -6.86 -22.29 -0.37
N TRP A 456 -5.56 -22.41 -0.51
CA TRP A 456 -4.89 -23.67 -0.77
C TRP A 456 -3.48 -23.66 -0.16
N ASN A 457 -3.07 -24.79 0.40
CA ASN A 457 -1.70 -25.00 0.86
C ASN A 457 -1.23 -26.36 0.31
N GLY A 458 -0.06 -26.39 -0.26
CA GLY A 458 0.53 -27.59 -0.86
C GLY A 458 1.95 -27.35 -1.28
N ASP A 459 2.44 -28.20 -2.16
CA ASP A 459 3.73 -28.05 -2.84
C ASP A 459 3.58 -28.59 -4.27
N VAL A 460 3.52 -27.68 -5.22
CA VAL A 460 3.46 -28.00 -6.64
C VAL A 460 4.72 -27.50 -7.32
N THR A 461 5.39 -28.38 -8.03
CA THR A 461 6.59 -28.09 -8.79
C THR A 461 6.29 -27.99 -10.28
N LEU A 462 6.50 -26.80 -10.85
CA LEU A 462 6.40 -26.54 -12.28
C LEU A 462 7.79 -26.44 -12.90
N ASN A 463 8.00 -27.13 -14.01
CA ASN A 463 9.27 -27.14 -14.75
C ASN A 463 9.01 -27.26 -16.26
N SER A 464 10.03 -27.51 -17.09
CA SER A 464 9.88 -27.60 -18.54
C SER A 464 9.05 -28.80 -19.02
N THR A 465 8.85 -29.82 -18.19
CA THR A 465 8.03 -31.00 -18.52
C THR A 465 6.63 -30.94 -17.87
N THR A 466 6.52 -30.35 -16.70
CA THR A 466 5.26 -30.13 -15.97
C THR A 466 5.00 -28.63 -15.96
N THR A 467 4.32 -28.13 -16.98
CA THR A 467 4.12 -26.69 -17.19
C THR A 467 2.86 -26.15 -16.51
N SER A 468 1.97 -27.01 -16.04
CA SER A 468 0.77 -26.60 -15.31
C SER A 468 0.36 -27.62 -14.26
N ALA A 469 -0.36 -27.15 -13.23
CA ALA A 469 -0.93 -28.02 -12.20
C ALA A 469 -2.17 -27.40 -11.57
N VAL A 470 -3.09 -28.27 -11.14
CA VAL A 470 -4.26 -27.86 -10.38
C VAL A 470 -3.84 -27.56 -8.95
N LEU A 471 -4.25 -26.38 -8.46
CA LEU A 471 -4.03 -25.96 -7.08
C LEU A 471 -5.29 -26.18 -6.24
N TRP A 472 -6.44 -25.83 -6.82
CA TRP A 472 -7.72 -25.93 -6.14
C TRP A 472 -8.82 -26.34 -7.11
N HIS A 473 -9.76 -27.09 -6.62
CA HIS A 473 -11.01 -27.43 -7.32
C HIS A 473 -12.17 -27.47 -6.31
N ARG A 474 -13.35 -27.16 -6.81
CA ARG A 474 -14.58 -27.24 -6.05
C ARG A 474 -15.03 -28.69 -5.86
#